data_b0b4c4fd2806b4f8b61f13a7c49af8dd
#
_entry.id   b0b4c4fd2806b4f8b61f13a7c49af8dd
#
_cell.length_a   1.000
_cell.length_b   1.000
_cell.length_c   1.000
_cell.angle_alpha   90.00
_cell.angle_beta   90.00
_cell.angle_gamma   90.00
#
_symmetry.space_group_name_H-M   'P 1'
#
loop_
_entity.id
_entity.type
_entity.pdbx_description
1 polymer ?
#
loop_
_entity_poly.entity_id
_entity_poly.type
_entity_poly.pdbx_seq_one_letter_code
_entity_poly.pdbx_strand_id
1 'polypeptide(L)'
;MCDEPLYTLLNLYITSLIKSHPMNPANNRQGYLTGLVPTLLSLLLIGCANPITRTESHEMLNATLWQQSSAEYIGVVSQTWLLAQDNLDKALADPQWSAAIEQNGNYSHLPPAIMLDLDETVLDNTAYEARIIKQLGKYTHDSFAEWCREVSAPAVTGAKAFLDYAAEQDVAIFYYSARREKLRDCTMRNLHELQLPLPDESRLFLSNGMSKSSYRSQVAQQYRILLLVGDNMEDFIDGFKTGPGVRRSLAHDYADRWGRQWIILPNPMYGHWESSIYNFDYALPREEQLKHKIQELTE
;
A
#
# COMPACT_ATOMS: atom_id res chain seq x y z
N MET A 1 -31.62 3.55 -10.23
CA MET A 1 -32.83 3.00 -10.84
C MET A 1 -33.99 3.49 -9.99
N CYS A 2 -34.71 4.53 -10.46
CA CYS A 2 -35.96 4.97 -9.79
C CYS A 2 -37.03 3.95 -10.10
N ASP A 3 -37.72 3.48 -9.06
CA ASP A 3 -38.72 2.43 -9.15
C ASP A 3 -39.79 2.73 -10.19
N GLU A 4 -39.96 1.88 -11.22
CA GLU A 4 -40.98 1.93 -12.22
C GLU A 4 -42.46 1.98 -11.66
N PRO A 5 -42.78 1.48 -10.46
CA PRO A 5 -44.15 1.52 -9.94
C PRO A 5 -44.68 2.93 -9.64
N LEU A 6 -43.83 3.88 -9.26
CA LEU A 6 -44.29 5.23 -8.91
C LEU A 6 -44.67 6.07 -10.12
N TYR A 7 -43.99 5.88 -11.24
CA TYR A 7 -44.29 6.59 -12.49
C TYR A 7 -45.59 6.13 -13.12
N THR A 8 -45.89 4.85 -13.00
CA THR A 8 -47.14 4.24 -13.48
C THR A 8 -48.35 4.68 -12.65
N LEU A 9 -48.20 4.77 -11.33
CA LEU A 9 -49.26 5.24 -10.42
C LEU A 9 -49.57 6.74 -10.60
N LEU A 10 -48.55 7.57 -10.83
CA LEU A 10 -48.71 8.99 -11.05
C LEU A 10 -49.46 9.28 -12.38
N ASN A 11 -49.13 8.56 -13.45
CA ASN A 11 -49.84 8.66 -14.75
C ASN A 11 -51.27 8.20 -14.68
N LEU A 12 -51.57 7.16 -13.92
CA LEU A 12 -52.96 6.69 -13.70
C LEU A 12 -53.77 7.72 -12.89
N TYR A 13 -53.16 8.38 -11.91
CA TYR A 13 -53.81 9.40 -11.12
C TYR A 13 -54.12 10.67 -11.90
N ILE A 14 -53.17 11.13 -12.74
CA ILE A 14 -53.38 12.30 -13.62
C ILE A 14 -54.45 11.99 -14.68
N THR A 15 -54.45 10.79 -15.24
CA THR A 15 -55.45 10.39 -16.24
C THR A 15 -56.86 10.26 -15.65
N SER A 16 -56.95 9.85 -14.37
CA SER A 16 -58.22 9.81 -13.61
C SER A 16 -58.77 11.20 -13.31
N LEU A 17 -57.91 12.15 -12.95
CA LEU A 17 -58.31 13.55 -12.69
C LEU A 17 -58.83 14.27 -13.93
N ILE A 18 -58.28 13.98 -15.11
CA ILE A 18 -58.74 14.56 -16.39
C ILE A 18 -60.10 13.97 -16.82
N LYS A 19 -60.37 12.70 -16.48
CA LYS A 19 -61.63 12.04 -16.84
C LYS A 19 -62.80 12.38 -15.92
N SER A 20 -62.58 12.84 -14.70
CA SER A 20 -63.63 13.08 -13.71
C SER A 20 -64.27 14.49 -13.79
N HIS A 21 -63.85 15.37 -14.65
CA HIS A 21 -64.39 16.72 -14.79
C HIS A 21 -64.67 17.04 -16.26
N PRO A 22 -65.85 16.72 -16.79
CA PRO A 22 -66.28 17.20 -18.10
C PRO A 22 -66.54 18.70 -18.03
N MET A 23 -65.77 19.48 -18.85
CA MET A 23 -65.96 20.93 -18.96
C MET A 23 -67.37 21.25 -19.51
N ASN A 24 -68.13 21.92 -18.71
CA ASN A 24 -69.41 22.51 -19.11
C ASN A 24 -69.16 23.91 -19.71
N PRO A 25 -69.56 24.18 -20.96
CA PRO A 25 -69.13 25.42 -21.67
C PRO A 25 -69.95 26.68 -21.32
N ALA A 26 -70.69 26.70 -20.22
CA ALA A 26 -71.49 27.85 -19.86
C ALA A 26 -71.28 28.36 -18.45
N ASN A 27 -70.17 28.98 -18.17
CA ASN A 27 -70.07 30.03 -17.19
C ASN A 27 -68.69 30.75 -17.25
N ASN A 28 -68.73 31.94 -17.76
CA ASN A 28 -67.60 32.85 -17.93
C ASN A 28 -67.26 33.50 -16.59
N ARG A 29 -66.38 32.92 -15.74
CA ARG A 29 -65.67 33.59 -14.68
C ARG A 29 -64.20 33.21 -14.78
N GLN A 30 -63.51 33.96 -15.65
CA GLN A 30 -62.06 34.07 -15.64
C GLN A 30 -61.64 34.72 -14.33
N GLY A 31 -60.82 34.10 -13.55
CA GLY A 31 -60.15 34.85 -12.53
C GLY A 31 -59.21 34.17 -11.54
N TYR A 32 -59.27 32.87 -11.26
CA TYR A 32 -58.52 32.34 -10.11
C TYR A 32 -57.80 30.98 -10.31
N LEU A 33 -57.68 30.46 -11.52
CA LEU A 33 -57.00 29.18 -11.76
C LEU A 33 -55.64 29.27 -12.44
N THR A 34 -55.21 30.48 -12.84
CA THR A 34 -53.93 30.67 -13.56
C THR A 34 -52.70 30.82 -12.64
N GLY A 35 -52.91 30.96 -11.33
CA GLY A 35 -51.80 31.15 -10.39
C GLY A 35 -51.28 29.87 -9.69
N LEU A 36 -52.12 28.84 -9.60
CA LEU A 36 -51.78 27.63 -8.82
C LEU A 36 -51.06 26.53 -9.62
N VAL A 37 -51.28 26.48 -10.92
CA VAL A 37 -50.66 25.45 -11.76
C VAL A 37 -49.16 25.65 -11.98
N PRO A 38 -48.66 26.88 -12.24
CA PRO A 38 -47.25 27.09 -12.38
C PRO A 38 -46.46 26.94 -11.07
N THR A 39 -47.10 27.22 -9.91
CA THR A 39 -46.42 27.08 -8.60
C THR A 39 -46.31 25.61 -8.17
N LEU A 40 -47.25 24.76 -8.52
CA LEU A 40 -47.14 23.31 -8.25
C LEU A 40 -46.13 22.63 -9.21
N LEU A 41 -46.05 23.10 -10.46
CA LEU A 41 -45.07 22.58 -11.43
C LEU A 41 -43.65 22.95 -11.08
N SER A 42 -43.42 24.12 -10.47
CA SER A 42 -42.11 24.56 -9.99
C SER A 42 -41.64 23.79 -8.76
N LEU A 43 -42.55 23.30 -7.90
CA LEU A 43 -42.22 22.46 -6.75
C LEU A 43 -41.87 21.02 -7.14
N LEU A 44 -42.39 20.52 -8.27
CA LEU A 44 -42.07 19.18 -8.77
C LEU A 44 -40.72 19.08 -9.51
N LEU A 45 -40.16 20.20 -9.92
CA LEU A 45 -38.82 20.24 -10.58
C LEU A 45 -37.65 20.30 -9.59
N ILE A 46 -37.91 20.52 -8.29
CA ILE A 46 -36.86 20.53 -7.26
C ILE A 46 -36.55 19.11 -6.74
N GLY A 47 -37.32 18.10 -7.16
CA GLY A 47 -37.28 16.77 -6.57
C GLY A 47 -36.34 15.72 -7.18
N CYS A 48 -35.50 16.06 -8.15
CA CYS A 48 -34.57 15.10 -8.77
C CYS A 48 -33.18 15.66 -9.05
N ALA A 49 -32.68 16.56 -8.20
CA ALA A 49 -31.24 16.63 -8.04
C ALA A 49 -30.85 15.45 -7.16
N ASN A 50 -30.57 14.28 -7.78
CA ASN A 50 -29.74 13.31 -7.10
C ASN A 50 -28.51 14.07 -6.60
N PRO A 51 -28.25 14.15 -5.28
CA PRO A 51 -26.96 14.63 -4.85
C PRO A 51 -25.98 13.74 -5.60
N ILE A 52 -25.15 14.33 -6.45
CA ILE A 52 -23.94 13.66 -6.93
C ILE A 52 -23.21 13.38 -5.63
N THR A 53 -23.40 12.17 -5.09
CA THR A 53 -22.61 11.69 -3.97
C THR A 53 -21.20 11.72 -4.50
N ARG A 54 -20.45 12.75 -4.11
CA ARG A 54 -19.01 12.84 -4.38
C ARG A 54 -18.43 11.57 -3.78
N THR A 55 -18.14 10.58 -4.62
CA THR A 55 -17.48 9.37 -4.16
C THR A 55 -16.13 9.81 -3.67
N GLU A 56 -15.96 9.88 -2.35
CA GLU A 56 -14.66 10.17 -1.77
C GLU A 56 -13.70 9.07 -2.21
N SER A 57 -12.67 9.45 -2.94
CA SER A 57 -11.61 8.54 -3.35
C SER A 57 -10.55 8.47 -2.25
N HIS A 58 -10.14 7.27 -1.89
CA HIS A 58 -9.00 7.08 -1.01
C HIS A 58 -7.69 7.31 -1.77
N GLU A 59 -6.73 8.00 -1.16
CA GLU A 59 -5.46 8.37 -1.80
C GLU A 59 -4.67 7.16 -2.33
N MET A 60 -4.70 6.03 -1.61
CA MET A 60 -4.01 4.80 -2.00
C MET A 60 -4.73 3.97 -3.07
N LEU A 61 -5.94 4.36 -3.53
CA LEU A 61 -6.75 3.52 -4.40
C LEU A 61 -6.00 3.08 -5.68
N ASN A 62 -5.43 4.01 -6.42
CA ASN A 62 -4.73 3.69 -7.67
C ASN A 62 -3.45 2.91 -7.42
N ALA A 63 -2.72 3.23 -6.35
CA ALA A 63 -1.50 2.54 -5.97
C ALA A 63 -1.78 1.07 -5.61
N THR A 64 -2.80 0.82 -4.77
CA THR A 64 -3.21 -0.54 -4.40
C THR A 64 -3.75 -1.32 -5.59
N LEU A 65 -4.59 -0.69 -6.45
CA LEU A 65 -5.07 -1.35 -7.67
C LEU A 65 -3.93 -1.68 -8.63
N TRP A 66 -2.94 -0.81 -8.79
CA TRP A 66 -1.78 -1.08 -9.63
C TRP A 66 -1.03 -2.32 -9.13
N GLN A 67 -0.82 -2.43 -7.83
CA GLN A 67 -0.13 -3.58 -7.24
C GLN A 67 -0.97 -4.86 -7.33
N GLN A 68 -2.29 -4.80 -7.13
CA GLN A 68 -3.17 -5.98 -7.16
C GLN A 68 -3.53 -6.48 -8.56
N SER A 69 -3.54 -5.61 -9.57
CA SER A 69 -4.20 -5.92 -10.84
C SER A 69 -3.37 -5.64 -12.10
N SER A 70 -2.23 -4.93 -11.99
CA SER A 70 -1.47 -4.61 -13.19
C SER A 70 -0.49 -5.72 -13.59
N ALA A 71 -0.37 -5.95 -14.88
CA ALA A 71 0.65 -6.83 -15.45
C ALA A 71 2.06 -6.23 -15.27
N GLU A 72 2.15 -4.90 -15.27
CA GLU A 72 3.38 -4.14 -15.07
C GLU A 72 3.99 -4.40 -13.69
N TYR A 73 3.18 -4.46 -12.63
CA TYR A 73 3.66 -4.82 -11.29
C TYR A 73 4.29 -6.22 -11.30
N ILE A 74 3.60 -7.21 -11.89
CA ILE A 74 4.14 -8.58 -12.00
C ILE A 74 5.47 -8.57 -12.76
N GLY A 75 5.56 -7.81 -13.87
CA GLY A 75 6.79 -7.66 -14.63
C GLY A 75 7.93 -7.06 -13.80
N VAL A 76 7.66 -5.97 -13.07
CA VAL A 76 8.64 -5.29 -12.22
C VAL A 76 9.15 -6.20 -11.12
N VAL A 77 8.27 -6.85 -10.36
CA VAL A 77 8.72 -7.72 -9.24
C VAL A 77 9.41 -8.98 -9.74
N SER A 78 8.97 -9.57 -10.85
CA SER A 78 9.63 -10.75 -11.44
C SER A 78 11.05 -10.44 -11.88
N GLN A 79 11.28 -9.33 -12.61
CA GLN A 79 12.63 -8.93 -12.99
C GLN A 79 13.50 -8.57 -11.78
N THR A 80 12.91 -8.01 -10.72
CA THR A 80 13.62 -7.67 -9.48
C THR A 80 14.15 -8.92 -8.79
N TRP A 81 13.37 -9.98 -8.70
CA TRP A 81 13.83 -11.24 -8.09
C TRP A 81 14.85 -11.98 -8.97
N LEU A 82 14.72 -11.96 -10.30
CA LEU A 82 15.73 -12.47 -11.20
C LEU A 82 17.06 -11.73 -11.04
N LEU A 83 17.00 -10.40 -10.95
CA LEU A 83 18.18 -9.56 -10.68
C LEU A 83 18.80 -9.88 -9.31
N ALA A 84 17.99 -10.12 -8.28
CA ALA A 84 18.47 -10.53 -6.97
C ALA A 84 19.22 -11.88 -7.06
N GLN A 85 18.68 -12.84 -7.79
CA GLN A 85 19.30 -14.15 -8.00
C GLN A 85 20.66 -14.03 -8.73
N ASP A 86 20.70 -13.31 -9.86
CA ASP A 86 21.94 -13.07 -10.61
C ASP A 86 23.04 -12.38 -9.78
N ASN A 87 22.63 -11.48 -8.89
CA ASN A 87 23.58 -10.79 -8.03
C ASN A 87 23.98 -11.63 -6.81
N LEU A 88 23.12 -12.53 -6.34
CA LEU A 88 23.49 -13.50 -5.30
C LEU A 88 24.61 -14.42 -5.79
N ASP A 89 24.54 -14.91 -7.02
CA ASP A 89 25.59 -15.73 -7.62
C ASP A 89 26.92 -14.99 -7.73
N LYS A 90 26.87 -13.74 -8.20
CA LYS A 90 28.08 -12.87 -8.26
C LYS A 90 28.65 -12.63 -6.87
N ALA A 91 27.80 -12.37 -5.88
CA ALA A 91 28.20 -12.11 -4.50
C ALA A 91 28.81 -13.36 -3.83
N LEU A 92 28.30 -14.53 -4.14
CA LEU A 92 28.89 -15.79 -3.66
C LEU A 92 30.30 -16.01 -4.24
N ALA A 93 30.48 -15.66 -5.50
CA ALA A 93 31.77 -15.80 -6.20
C ALA A 93 32.83 -14.75 -5.78
N ASP A 94 32.42 -13.62 -5.20
CA ASP A 94 33.31 -12.52 -4.78
C ASP A 94 33.43 -12.42 -3.24
N PRO A 95 34.53 -12.89 -2.64
CA PRO A 95 34.72 -12.81 -1.19
C PRO A 95 34.74 -11.39 -0.60
N GLN A 96 34.96 -10.36 -1.43
CA GLN A 96 34.96 -8.97 -1.01
C GLN A 96 33.58 -8.30 -1.15
N TRP A 97 32.60 -9.01 -1.69
CA TRP A 97 31.25 -8.48 -1.82
C TRP A 97 30.55 -8.37 -0.46
N SER A 98 30.02 -7.19 -0.15
CA SER A 98 29.11 -6.95 0.96
C SER A 98 28.09 -5.89 0.61
N ALA A 99 26.83 -6.14 1.00
CA ALA A 99 25.73 -5.21 0.83
C ALA A 99 25.58 -4.22 2.00
N ALA A 100 25.98 -4.61 3.19
CA ALA A 100 25.82 -3.78 4.38
C ALA A 100 26.97 -2.76 4.50
N ILE A 101 26.63 -1.48 4.61
CA ILE A 101 27.63 -0.42 4.88
C ILE A 101 28.23 -0.55 6.29
N GLU A 102 27.54 -1.27 7.17
CA GLU A 102 27.96 -1.60 8.53
C GLU A 102 29.02 -2.72 8.56
N GLN A 103 29.23 -3.43 7.45
CA GLN A 103 30.21 -4.51 7.36
C GLN A 103 31.64 -3.97 7.38
N ASN A 104 32.40 -4.29 8.39
CA ASN A 104 33.76 -3.78 8.59
C ASN A 104 34.77 -4.92 8.83
N GLY A 105 36.03 -4.63 8.60
CA GLY A 105 37.12 -5.57 8.84
C GLY A 105 37.21 -6.69 7.79
N ASN A 106 37.78 -7.82 8.19
CA ASN A 106 37.88 -9.00 7.32
C ASN A 106 36.65 -9.90 7.49
N TYR A 107 35.73 -9.81 6.56
CA TYR A 107 34.48 -10.56 6.54
C TYR A 107 34.44 -11.67 5.46
N SER A 108 35.46 -11.78 4.63
CA SER A 108 35.49 -12.72 3.51
C SER A 108 35.34 -14.20 3.92
N HIS A 109 35.68 -14.53 5.16
CA HIS A 109 35.60 -15.88 5.73
C HIS A 109 34.27 -16.15 6.45
N LEU A 110 33.44 -15.14 6.64
CA LEU A 110 32.14 -15.29 7.31
C LEU A 110 31.13 -16.00 6.41
N PRO A 111 30.23 -16.80 6.99
CA PRO A 111 29.19 -17.46 6.22
C PRO A 111 28.29 -16.43 5.52
N PRO A 112 27.79 -16.75 4.31
CA PRO A 112 26.95 -15.84 3.53
C PRO A 112 25.56 -15.67 4.14
N ALA A 113 25.01 -14.46 4.05
CA ALA A 113 23.64 -14.16 4.44
C ALA A 113 22.99 -13.13 3.52
N ILE A 114 21.67 -13.12 3.49
CA ILE A 114 20.84 -12.05 2.94
C ILE A 114 19.91 -11.52 4.03
N MET A 115 19.55 -10.24 3.94
CA MET A 115 18.60 -9.63 4.86
C MET A 115 17.45 -9.01 4.06
N LEU A 116 16.22 -9.32 4.45
CA LEU A 116 15.03 -8.85 3.74
C LEU A 116 14.03 -8.18 4.71
N ASP A 117 13.40 -7.11 4.25
CA ASP A 117 12.17 -6.63 4.86
C ASP A 117 11.03 -7.65 4.64
N LEU A 118 9.91 -7.47 5.35
CA LEU A 118 8.74 -8.35 5.22
C LEU A 118 7.61 -7.70 4.43
N ASP A 119 7.12 -6.56 4.88
CA ASP A 119 5.89 -5.96 4.36
C ASP A 119 6.14 -5.31 3.00
N GLU A 120 5.38 -5.71 1.96
CA GLU A 120 5.56 -5.31 0.56
C GLU A 120 6.91 -5.71 -0.07
N THR A 121 7.63 -6.55 0.66
CA THR A 121 8.88 -7.16 0.18
C THR A 121 8.74 -8.67 0.04
N VAL A 122 8.47 -9.38 1.13
CA VAL A 122 8.25 -10.83 1.16
C VAL A 122 6.78 -11.16 1.29
N LEU A 123 6.03 -10.38 2.05
CA LEU A 123 4.60 -10.52 2.31
C LEU A 123 3.82 -9.40 1.62
N ASP A 124 2.76 -9.77 0.91
CA ASP A 124 1.84 -8.84 0.24
C ASP A 124 0.67 -8.50 1.18
N ASN A 125 0.60 -7.25 1.63
CA ASN A 125 -0.48 -6.76 2.48
C ASN A 125 -1.54 -5.96 1.70
N THR A 126 -1.56 -5.99 0.38
CA THR A 126 -2.51 -5.22 -0.44
C THR A 126 -3.98 -5.53 -0.11
N ALA A 127 -4.29 -6.74 0.40
CA ALA A 127 -5.63 -7.09 0.86
C ALA A 127 -6.02 -6.30 2.13
N TYR A 128 -5.07 -6.02 3.03
CA TYR A 128 -5.28 -5.14 4.18
C TYR A 128 -5.48 -3.69 3.72
N GLU A 129 -4.66 -3.20 2.80
CA GLU A 129 -4.79 -1.86 2.24
C GLU A 129 -6.14 -1.67 1.53
N ALA A 130 -6.62 -2.69 0.81
CA ALA A 130 -7.94 -2.68 0.21
C ALA A 130 -9.08 -2.59 1.25
N ARG A 131 -8.92 -3.16 2.45
CA ARG A 131 -9.90 -2.97 3.55
C ARG A 131 -9.92 -1.54 4.03
N ILE A 132 -8.76 -0.93 4.26
CA ILE A 132 -8.64 0.48 4.64
C ILE A 132 -9.34 1.37 3.60
N ILE A 133 -9.07 1.16 2.33
CA ILE A 133 -9.65 1.93 1.22
C ILE A 133 -11.18 1.81 1.21
N LYS A 134 -11.71 0.59 1.29
CA LYS A 134 -13.16 0.34 1.26
C LYS A 134 -13.90 0.93 2.47
N GLN A 135 -13.21 1.09 3.60
CA GLN A 135 -13.75 1.67 4.82
C GLN A 135 -13.51 3.18 4.93
N LEU A 136 -12.84 3.78 3.94
CA LEU A 136 -12.35 5.17 4.00
C LEU A 136 -11.56 5.44 5.29
N GLY A 137 -10.84 4.41 5.75
CA GLY A 137 -10.12 4.38 7.01
C GLY A 137 -8.67 4.83 6.88
N LYS A 138 -7.89 4.50 7.90
CA LYS A 138 -6.44 4.68 7.93
C LYS A 138 -5.79 3.52 8.66
N TYR A 139 -4.50 3.33 8.44
CA TYR A 139 -3.69 2.40 9.20
C TYR A 139 -3.81 2.68 10.70
N THR A 140 -4.01 1.63 11.48
CA THR A 140 -3.82 1.63 12.93
C THR A 140 -3.07 0.37 13.33
N HIS A 141 -2.32 0.46 14.44
CA HIS A 141 -1.62 -0.71 14.95
C HIS A 141 -2.56 -1.86 15.34
N ASP A 142 -3.78 -1.57 15.72
CA ASP A 142 -4.75 -2.58 16.14
C ASP A 142 -5.39 -3.25 14.93
N SER A 143 -5.80 -2.50 13.91
CA SER A 143 -6.33 -3.08 12.67
C SER A 143 -5.28 -3.92 11.92
N PHE A 144 -4.01 -3.48 11.93
CA PHE A 144 -2.92 -4.30 11.36
C PHE A 144 -2.64 -5.55 12.21
N ALA A 145 -2.78 -5.47 13.53
CA ALA A 145 -2.66 -6.64 14.40
C ALA A 145 -3.79 -7.65 14.16
N GLU A 146 -5.00 -7.19 13.85
CA GLU A 146 -6.11 -8.07 13.43
C GLU A 146 -5.77 -8.78 12.11
N TRP A 147 -5.33 -8.03 11.11
CA TRP A 147 -4.85 -8.58 9.84
C TRP A 147 -3.75 -9.63 10.02
N CYS A 148 -2.71 -9.33 10.80
CA CYS A 148 -1.63 -10.27 11.06
C CYS A 148 -2.14 -11.59 11.65
N ARG A 149 -3.11 -11.55 12.59
CA ARG A 149 -3.67 -12.76 13.22
C ARG A 149 -4.47 -13.64 12.25
N GLU A 150 -4.93 -13.10 11.12
CA GLU A 150 -5.59 -13.90 10.08
C GLU A 150 -4.61 -14.84 9.38
N VAL A 151 -3.30 -14.54 9.42
CA VAL A 151 -2.25 -15.36 8.80
C VAL A 151 -2.53 -15.62 7.32
N SER A 152 -3.01 -14.59 6.62
CA SER A 152 -3.53 -14.72 5.25
C SER A 152 -2.78 -13.86 4.21
N ALA A 153 -1.73 -13.13 4.63
CA ALA A 153 -0.89 -12.40 3.68
C ALA A 153 -0.16 -13.38 2.77
N PRO A 154 -0.35 -13.32 1.43
CA PRO A 154 0.39 -14.15 0.50
C PRO A 154 1.84 -13.66 0.38
N ALA A 155 2.69 -14.50 -0.19
CA ALA A 155 4.02 -14.06 -0.59
C ALA A 155 3.93 -13.11 -1.81
N VAL A 156 4.79 -12.09 -1.83
CA VAL A 156 5.01 -11.28 -3.03
C VAL A 156 5.46 -12.20 -4.17
N THR A 157 4.92 -11.97 -5.37
CA THR A 157 5.22 -12.80 -6.56
C THR A 157 6.74 -12.94 -6.76
N GLY A 158 7.22 -14.17 -6.81
CA GLY A 158 8.64 -14.51 -7.00
C GLY A 158 9.47 -14.56 -5.71
N ALA A 159 9.02 -13.98 -4.59
CA ALA A 159 9.79 -13.95 -3.34
C ALA A 159 10.14 -15.36 -2.84
N LYS A 160 9.15 -16.28 -2.81
CA LYS A 160 9.40 -17.65 -2.35
C LYS A 160 10.45 -18.38 -3.22
N ALA A 161 10.35 -18.27 -4.54
CA ALA A 161 11.29 -18.95 -5.44
C ALA A 161 12.74 -18.45 -5.22
N PHE A 162 12.92 -17.13 -5.03
CA PHE A 162 14.23 -16.57 -4.71
C PHE A 162 14.75 -17.02 -3.35
N LEU A 163 13.90 -17.05 -2.33
CA LEU A 163 14.29 -17.47 -0.99
C LEU A 163 14.64 -18.95 -0.91
N ASP A 164 13.86 -19.80 -1.59
CA ASP A 164 14.19 -21.23 -1.74
C ASP A 164 15.54 -21.41 -2.43
N TYR A 165 15.78 -20.67 -3.52
CA TYR A 165 17.05 -20.68 -4.23
C TYR A 165 18.22 -20.27 -3.32
N ALA A 166 18.08 -19.17 -2.56
CA ALA A 166 19.11 -18.73 -1.62
C ALA A 166 19.41 -19.77 -0.54
N ALA A 167 18.37 -20.42 -0.01
CA ALA A 167 18.52 -21.50 0.97
C ALA A 167 19.24 -22.72 0.39
N GLU A 168 18.97 -23.09 -0.87
CA GLU A 168 19.67 -24.19 -1.58
C GLU A 168 21.16 -23.89 -1.82
N GLN A 169 21.56 -22.59 -1.81
CA GLN A 169 22.96 -22.17 -1.90
C GLN A 169 23.63 -22.03 -0.50
N ASP A 170 23.05 -22.58 0.55
CA ASP A 170 23.52 -22.46 1.94
C ASP A 170 23.66 -21.01 2.43
N VAL A 171 22.86 -20.06 1.87
CA VAL A 171 22.80 -18.66 2.28
C VAL A 171 21.85 -18.49 3.46
N ALA A 172 22.34 -17.93 4.55
CA ALA A 172 21.50 -17.62 5.71
C ALA A 172 20.49 -16.49 5.38
N ILE A 173 19.23 -16.68 5.71
CA ILE A 173 18.17 -15.72 5.45
C ILE A 173 17.74 -15.09 6.77
N PHE A 174 17.76 -13.75 6.81
CA PHE A 174 17.30 -12.95 7.94
C PHE A 174 16.16 -12.04 7.49
N TYR A 175 15.10 -11.97 8.29
CA TYR A 175 14.02 -11.04 8.10
C TYR A 175 14.08 -9.93 9.16
N TYR A 176 13.84 -8.69 8.76
CA TYR A 176 13.74 -7.56 9.68
C TYR A 176 12.60 -6.64 9.29
N SER A 177 11.72 -6.30 10.22
CA SER A 177 10.48 -5.61 9.91
C SER A 177 10.15 -4.53 10.95
N ALA A 178 9.41 -3.50 10.50
CA ALA A 178 8.79 -2.51 11.36
C ALA A 178 7.61 -3.07 12.18
N ARG A 179 7.16 -4.29 11.93
CA ARG A 179 6.16 -4.98 12.76
C ARG A 179 6.60 -5.00 14.21
N ARG A 180 5.69 -4.65 15.12
CA ARG A 180 5.99 -4.66 16.56
C ARG A 180 6.22 -6.09 17.08
N GLU A 181 7.05 -6.22 18.10
CA GLU A 181 7.39 -7.51 18.73
C GLU A 181 6.16 -8.34 19.14
N LYS A 182 5.07 -7.70 19.57
CA LYS A 182 3.80 -8.36 19.92
C LYS A 182 3.14 -9.13 18.74
N LEU A 183 3.62 -8.92 17.52
CA LEU A 183 3.14 -9.59 16.29
C LEU A 183 4.02 -10.78 15.88
N ARG A 184 5.02 -11.16 16.69
CA ARG A 184 5.94 -12.25 16.38
C ARG A 184 5.22 -13.55 16.02
N ASP A 185 4.30 -13.99 16.87
CA ASP A 185 3.56 -15.25 16.68
C ASP A 185 2.83 -15.28 15.33
N CYS A 186 2.00 -14.28 15.03
CA CYS A 186 1.26 -14.24 13.76
C CYS A 186 2.18 -14.08 12.55
N THR A 187 3.30 -13.35 12.68
CA THR A 187 4.29 -13.22 11.61
C THR A 187 4.98 -14.55 11.33
N MET A 188 5.47 -15.23 12.38
CA MET A 188 6.08 -16.56 12.26
C MET A 188 5.14 -17.57 11.61
N ARG A 189 3.87 -17.60 12.05
CA ARG A 189 2.86 -18.49 11.49
C ARG A 189 2.62 -18.20 10.00
N ASN A 190 2.57 -16.93 9.59
CA ASN A 190 2.39 -16.60 8.19
C ASN A 190 3.57 -17.06 7.33
N LEU A 191 4.80 -16.85 7.80
CA LEU A 191 6.00 -17.33 7.09
C LEU A 191 6.00 -18.87 7.01
N HIS A 192 5.55 -19.55 8.04
CA HIS A 192 5.41 -21.01 8.11
C HIS A 192 4.36 -21.55 7.14
N GLU A 193 3.17 -20.96 7.12
CA GLU A 193 2.08 -21.34 6.20
C GLU A 193 2.51 -21.19 4.71
N LEU A 194 3.33 -20.20 4.42
CA LEU A 194 3.90 -19.99 3.09
C LEU A 194 5.11 -20.90 2.81
N GLN A 195 5.55 -21.67 3.80
CA GLN A 195 6.75 -22.51 3.72
C GLN A 195 7.98 -21.69 3.31
N LEU A 196 8.13 -20.50 3.85
CA LEU A 196 9.29 -19.66 3.61
C LEU A 196 10.46 -20.11 4.50
N PRO A 197 11.71 -20.04 4.02
CA PRO A 197 12.88 -20.46 4.79
C PRO A 197 13.05 -19.59 6.05
N LEU A 198 12.73 -20.14 7.21
CA LEU A 198 12.94 -19.54 8.51
C LEU A 198 13.27 -20.65 9.51
N PRO A 199 14.56 -20.99 9.68
CA PRO A 199 14.96 -22.14 10.50
C PRO A 199 14.68 -21.96 11.98
N ASP A 200 14.71 -20.71 12.49
CA ASP A 200 14.42 -20.38 13.88
C ASP A 200 14.07 -18.91 14.07
N GLU A 201 13.53 -18.57 15.25
CA GLU A 201 13.07 -17.23 15.61
C GLU A 201 14.20 -16.19 15.67
N SER A 202 15.45 -16.61 15.86
CA SER A 202 16.59 -15.69 15.97
C SER A 202 16.90 -14.97 14.66
N ARG A 203 16.35 -15.46 13.54
CA ARG A 203 16.49 -14.85 12.21
C ARG A 203 15.33 -13.92 11.83
N LEU A 204 14.41 -13.66 12.78
CA LEU A 204 13.33 -12.70 12.62
C LEU A 204 13.50 -11.54 13.60
N PHE A 205 13.85 -10.37 13.09
CA PHE A 205 13.96 -9.13 13.85
C PHE A 205 12.70 -8.28 13.67
N LEU A 206 11.99 -8.05 14.75
CA LEU A 206 10.83 -7.18 14.79
C LEU A 206 11.12 -5.93 15.61
N SER A 207 10.36 -4.87 15.36
CA SER A 207 10.55 -3.57 16.01
C SER A 207 10.39 -3.68 17.55
N ASN A 208 11.50 -3.44 18.24
CA ASN A 208 11.63 -3.37 19.69
C ASN A 208 12.30 -2.08 20.16
N GLY A 209 12.34 -1.04 19.28
CA GLY A 209 13.04 0.22 19.53
C GLY A 209 14.43 0.30 18.88
N MET A 210 14.93 -0.79 18.31
CA MET A 210 16.17 -0.77 17.52
C MET A 210 15.89 -0.37 16.06
N SER A 211 16.88 0.27 15.42
CA SER A 211 16.85 0.58 13.99
C SER A 211 17.19 -0.65 13.13
N LYS A 212 16.79 -0.63 11.86
CA LYS A 212 17.19 -1.67 10.90
C LYS A 212 18.70 -1.74 10.72
N SER A 213 19.43 -0.62 10.79
CA SER A 213 20.89 -0.59 10.77
C SER A 213 21.53 -1.29 11.97
N SER A 214 20.90 -1.21 13.16
CA SER A 214 21.38 -1.95 14.33
C SER A 214 21.29 -3.47 14.10
N TYR A 215 20.22 -3.95 13.46
CA TYR A 215 20.11 -5.36 13.10
C TYR A 215 21.11 -5.76 12.01
N ARG A 216 21.33 -4.91 10.98
CA ARG A 216 22.41 -5.14 9.99
C ARG A 216 23.77 -5.22 10.65
N SER A 217 24.08 -4.30 11.56
CA SER A 217 25.33 -4.32 12.33
C SER A 217 25.50 -5.60 13.16
N GLN A 218 24.43 -6.10 13.77
CA GLN A 218 24.45 -7.34 14.55
C GLN A 218 24.74 -8.55 13.66
N VAL A 219 24.06 -8.68 12.52
CA VAL A 219 24.26 -9.78 11.57
C VAL A 219 25.65 -9.70 10.92
N ALA A 220 26.13 -8.50 10.58
CA ALA A 220 27.43 -8.27 9.97
C ALA A 220 28.62 -8.73 10.82
N GLN A 221 28.44 -8.91 12.13
CA GLN A 221 29.48 -9.48 13.01
C GLN A 221 29.71 -10.97 12.82
N GLN A 222 28.69 -11.69 12.34
CA GLN A 222 28.69 -13.15 12.26
C GLN A 222 28.54 -13.67 10.82
N TYR A 223 28.04 -12.83 9.92
CA TYR A 223 27.73 -13.19 8.55
C TYR A 223 28.25 -12.13 7.58
N ARG A 224 28.61 -12.56 6.38
CA ARG A 224 28.85 -11.68 5.23
C ARG A 224 27.51 -11.41 4.54
N ILE A 225 27.00 -10.19 4.65
CA ILE A 225 25.70 -9.83 4.10
C ILE A 225 25.83 -9.58 2.59
N LEU A 226 25.26 -10.45 1.78
CA LEU A 226 25.39 -10.43 0.32
C LEU A 226 24.41 -9.49 -0.36
N LEU A 227 23.14 -9.50 0.09
CA LEU A 227 22.08 -8.63 -0.43
C LEU A 227 21.27 -8.04 0.72
N LEU A 228 20.82 -6.80 0.52
CA LEU A 228 19.73 -6.18 1.26
C LEU A 228 18.54 -6.06 0.30
N VAL A 229 17.36 -6.48 0.75
CA VAL A 229 16.14 -6.46 -0.05
C VAL A 229 15.04 -5.78 0.74
N GLY A 230 14.35 -4.82 0.13
CA GLY A 230 13.28 -4.08 0.79
C GLY A 230 12.50 -3.20 -0.18
N ASP A 231 11.47 -2.54 0.30
CA ASP A 231 10.64 -1.59 -0.44
C ASP A 231 10.88 -0.12 0.01
N ASN A 232 11.63 0.06 1.10
CA ASN A 232 11.82 1.35 1.72
C ASN A 232 13.31 1.65 1.95
N MET A 233 13.69 2.92 1.89
CA MET A 233 15.09 3.35 2.03
C MET A 233 15.72 2.94 3.36
N GLU A 234 14.93 2.81 4.44
CA GLU A 234 15.43 2.35 5.75
C GLU A 234 15.96 0.91 5.74
N ASP A 235 15.58 0.12 4.74
CA ASP A 235 16.07 -1.25 4.58
C ASP A 235 17.55 -1.30 4.21
N PHE A 236 18.06 -0.21 3.68
CA PHE A 236 19.41 -0.13 3.12
C PHE A 236 20.34 0.77 3.91
N ILE A 237 19.86 1.94 4.36
CA ILE A 237 20.68 2.95 5.04
C ILE A 237 19.89 3.69 6.14
N ASP A 238 20.64 4.32 7.03
CA ASP A 238 20.12 5.35 7.94
C ASP A 238 20.08 6.74 7.27
N GLY A 239 19.57 7.76 7.98
CA GLY A 239 19.47 9.13 7.47
C GLY A 239 18.27 9.37 6.56
N PHE A 240 17.40 8.40 6.41
CA PHE A 240 16.22 8.46 5.52
C PHE A 240 15.06 9.32 6.07
N LYS A 241 15.05 9.66 7.37
CA LYS A 241 14.03 10.52 8.00
C LYS A 241 14.32 12.00 7.72
N THR A 242 14.23 12.37 6.46
CA THR A 242 14.49 13.70 5.91
C THR A 242 13.50 14.02 4.82
N GLY A 243 13.44 15.30 4.38
CA GLY A 243 12.56 15.72 3.31
C GLY A 243 12.89 15.06 1.94
N PRO A 244 11.94 15.11 0.98
CA PRO A 244 12.05 14.39 -0.29
C PRO A 244 13.33 14.69 -1.08
N GLY A 245 13.78 15.95 -1.09
CA GLY A 245 15.02 16.35 -1.78
C GLY A 245 16.26 15.65 -1.25
N VAL A 246 16.42 15.60 0.07
CA VAL A 246 17.57 14.93 0.71
C VAL A 246 17.51 13.42 0.49
N ARG A 247 16.31 12.81 0.56
CA ARG A 247 16.13 11.38 0.26
C ARG A 247 16.57 11.05 -1.17
N ARG A 248 16.19 11.88 -2.16
CA ARG A 248 16.65 11.72 -3.55
C ARG A 248 18.17 11.83 -3.68
N SER A 249 18.79 12.79 -2.99
CA SER A 249 20.25 12.90 -2.98
C SER A 249 20.91 11.65 -2.39
N LEU A 250 20.45 11.17 -1.24
CA LEU A 250 20.96 9.92 -0.65
C LEU A 250 20.83 8.73 -1.61
N ALA A 251 19.72 8.61 -2.34
CA ALA A 251 19.57 7.55 -3.34
C ALA A 251 20.60 7.67 -4.48
N HIS A 252 20.96 8.89 -4.89
CA HIS A 252 22.00 9.14 -5.89
C HIS A 252 23.41 8.87 -5.36
N ASP A 253 23.68 9.20 -4.09
CA ASP A 253 24.99 8.97 -3.47
C ASP A 253 25.35 7.48 -3.40
N TYR A 254 24.35 6.60 -3.40
CA TYR A 254 24.51 5.14 -3.41
C TYR A 254 24.08 4.50 -4.75
N ALA A 255 24.14 5.25 -5.84
CA ALA A 255 23.67 4.79 -7.16
C ALA A 255 24.32 3.49 -7.64
N ASP A 256 25.57 3.24 -7.25
CA ASP A 256 26.35 2.04 -7.59
C ASP A 256 25.88 0.77 -6.87
N ARG A 257 25.06 0.90 -5.83
CA ARG A 257 24.54 -0.23 -5.04
C ARG A 257 23.17 -0.71 -5.51
N TRP A 258 22.34 0.17 -6.05
CA TRP A 258 21.00 -0.18 -6.54
C TRP A 258 21.08 -1.18 -7.70
N GLY A 259 20.30 -2.24 -7.59
CA GLY A 259 20.30 -3.33 -8.56
C GLY A 259 21.56 -4.21 -8.52
N ARG A 260 22.39 -4.06 -7.49
CA ARG A 260 23.56 -4.91 -7.22
C ARG A 260 23.48 -5.50 -5.81
N GLN A 261 23.96 -4.76 -4.82
CA GLN A 261 23.90 -5.15 -3.40
C GLN A 261 22.52 -4.86 -2.79
N TRP A 262 21.86 -3.82 -3.29
CA TRP A 262 20.55 -3.34 -2.82
C TRP A 262 19.47 -3.59 -3.85
N ILE A 263 18.49 -4.38 -3.46
CA ILE A 263 17.39 -4.81 -4.31
C ILE A 263 16.11 -4.18 -3.77
N ILE A 264 15.55 -3.24 -4.53
CA ILE A 264 14.35 -2.50 -4.12
C ILE A 264 13.12 -3.00 -4.86
N LEU A 265 12.05 -3.26 -4.10
CA LEU A 265 10.73 -3.56 -4.64
C LEU A 265 9.86 -2.30 -4.67
N PRO A 266 8.89 -2.21 -5.58
CA PRO A 266 8.01 -1.05 -5.66
C PRO A 266 6.94 -1.09 -4.55
N ASN A 267 6.81 -0.02 -3.80
CA ASN A 267 5.65 0.24 -2.93
C ASN A 267 5.14 1.67 -3.14
N PRO A 268 4.14 1.86 -4.02
CA PRO A 268 3.53 3.17 -4.25
C PRO A 268 2.41 3.51 -3.25
N MET A 269 2.06 2.59 -2.33
CA MET A 269 0.91 2.77 -1.43
C MET A 269 1.26 3.62 -0.22
N TYR A 270 2.38 3.32 0.44
CA TYR A 270 2.81 3.98 1.67
C TYR A 270 4.32 3.84 1.88
N GLY A 271 4.84 4.54 2.86
CA GLY A 271 6.25 4.44 3.25
C GLY A 271 6.85 5.76 3.69
N HIS A 272 8.15 5.74 3.95
CA HIS A 272 8.86 6.97 4.33
C HIS A 272 8.97 7.97 3.17
N TRP A 273 8.80 7.54 1.91
CA TRP A 273 8.73 8.44 0.77
C TRP A 273 7.53 9.39 0.90
N GLU A 274 6.38 8.88 1.33
CA GLU A 274 5.15 9.63 1.54
C GLU A 274 5.26 10.51 2.79
N SER A 275 5.62 9.92 3.94
CA SER A 275 5.69 10.65 5.21
C SER A 275 6.77 11.73 5.23
N SER A 276 7.79 11.63 4.39
CA SER A 276 8.82 12.68 4.21
C SER A 276 8.25 13.99 3.68
N ILE A 277 7.15 13.94 2.92
CA ILE A 277 6.47 15.10 2.32
C ILE A 277 5.88 16.02 3.41
N TYR A 278 5.39 15.43 4.49
CA TYR A 278 4.87 16.16 5.66
C TYR A 278 5.77 16.02 6.90
N ASN A 279 7.09 15.87 6.68
CA ASN A 279 8.13 15.83 7.71
C ASN A 279 7.90 14.78 8.81
N PHE A 280 7.28 13.64 8.49
CA PHE A 280 6.97 12.56 9.45
C PHE A 280 6.05 12.98 10.60
N ASP A 281 5.30 14.08 10.44
CA ASP A 281 4.29 14.51 11.41
C ASP A 281 2.99 13.70 11.22
N TYR A 282 2.94 12.54 11.85
CA TYR A 282 1.77 11.65 11.82
C TYR A 282 0.57 12.19 12.62
N ALA A 283 0.74 13.29 13.37
CA ALA A 283 -0.36 13.96 14.09
C ALA A 283 -1.16 14.91 13.21
N LEU A 284 -0.62 15.30 12.04
CA LEU A 284 -1.32 16.16 11.10
C LEU A 284 -2.65 15.53 10.64
N PRO A 285 -3.73 16.34 10.59
CA PRO A 285 -4.98 15.93 9.95
C PRO A 285 -4.74 15.52 8.48
N ARG A 286 -5.53 14.55 8.00
CA ARG A 286 -5.42 14.04 6.61
C ARG A 286 -5.48 15.16 5.56
N GLU A 287 -6.34 16.14 5.75
CA GLU A 287 -6.45 17.30 4.84
C GLU A 287 -5.15 18.10 4.73
N GLU A 288 -4.43 18.27 5.85
CA GLU A 288 -3.16 18.98 5.85
C GLU A 288 -2.06 18.12 5.20
N GLN A 289 -2.03 16.80 5.47
CA GLN A 289 -1.11 15.89 4.76
C GLN A 289 -1.36 15.94 3.25
N LEU A 290 -2.61 15.95 2.80
CA LEU A 290 -2.98 16.07 1.39
C LEU A 290 -2.52 17.39 0.77
N LYS A 291 -2.65 18.51 1.50
CA LYS A 291 -2.13 19.81 1.03
C LYS A 291 -0.62 19.77 0.79
N HIS A 292 0.15 19.18 1.73
CA HIS A 292 1.58 19.00 1.55
C HIS A 292 1.92 18.15 0.32
N LYS A 293 1.18 17.05 0.10
CA LYS A 293 1.37 16.18 -1.08
C LYS A 293 1.10 16.92 -2.39
N ILE A 294 0.02 17.74 -2.45
CA ILE A 294 -0.28 18.54 -3.64
C ILE A 294 0.79 19.59 -3.88
N GLN A 295 1.33 20.21 -2.84
CA GLN A 295 2.39 21.21 -2.95
C GLN A 295 3.75 20.63 -3.40
N GLU A 296 4.00 19.36 -3.16
CA GLU A 296 5.25 18.68 -3.58
C GLU A 296 5.22 18.32 -5.08
N LEU A 297 4.04 18.37 -5.73
CA LEU A 297 3.94 18.14 -7.18
C LEU A 297 4.63 19.27 -7.95
N THR A 298 5.39 18.91 -8.98
CA THR A 298 6.05 19.84 -9.91
C THR A 298 5.36 19.78 -11.25
N GLU A 299 5.10 20.96 -11.88
CA GLU A 299 4.50 21.10 -13.22
C GLU A 299 5.60 21.20 -14.28
#